data_e0a054f9034d03837df84ed1f21e1bcd
#
_entry.id   e0a054f9034d03837df84ed1f21e1bcd
#
_cell.length_a   1.000
_cell.length_b   1.000
_cell.length_c   1.000
_cell.angle_alpha   90.00
_cell.angle_beta   90.00
_cell.angle_gamma   90.00
#
_symmetry.space_group_name_H-M   'P 1'
#
loop_
_entity.id
_entity.type
_entity.pdbx_description
1 polymer ?
#
loop_
_entity_poly.entity_id
_entity_poly.type
_entity_poly.pdbx_seq_one_letter_code
_entity_poly.pdbx_strand_id
1 'polypeptide(L)'
;FDIDADHFDLPCQKIHDRWRCRNCEAEGRGHPPELCKCGKAQFETETWLCEDCLQAAKHEAQKLLDILIQDFGIEPENLLTNFSGHRGYHVHATSESVKELGQNSRREIVDYIMATGLEPEFQGFSPQKRGARPSVTEGGWRGRTMRALYDYLSQAPEEEIKGLKLSDSANENILSKKSKILKILMERHPSNIIPLIEPKSLDKILKEALELQASEIDTVV
;
A
#
# COMPACT_ATOMS: atom_id res chain seq x y z
N PHE A 1 -13.29 10.08 -4.61
CA PHE A 1 -11.93 9.78 -4.11
C PHE A 1 -10.94 10.55 -4.97
N ASP A 2 -10.02 11.25 -4.32
CA ASP A 2 -8.96 11.99 -4.97
C ASP A 2 -7.62 11.33 -4.67
N ILE A 3 -6.77 11.23 -5.68
CA ILE A 3 -5.45 10.62 -5.61
C ILE A 3 -4.48 11.56 -6.29
N ASP A 4 -3.65 12.24 -5.52
CA ASP A 4 -2.69 13.22 -6.00
C ASP A 4 -1.24 12.75 -5.81
N ALA A 5 -0.47 12.78 -6.87
CA ALA A 5 0.91 12.28 -6.92
C ALA A 5 1.90 13.06 -6.04
N ASP A 6 1.60 14.30 -5.69
CA ASP A 6 2.44 15.15 -4.84
C ASP A 6 2.35 14.79 -3.34
N HIS A 7 1.41 13.93 -2.96
CA HIS A 7 1.29 13.42 -1.59
C HIS A 7 2.09 12.13 -1.34
N PHE A 8 2.60 11.49 -2.40
CA PHE A 8 3.41 10.28 -2.27
C PHE A 8 4.88 10.62 -1.97
N ASP A 9 5.56 9.75 -1.23
CA ASP A 9 7.02 9.83 -1.04
C ASP A 9 7.71 8.98 -2.12
N LEU A 10 8.02 9.60 -3.25
CA LEU A 10 8.61 8.94 -4.40
C LEU A 10 10.10 9.26 -4.55
N PRO A 11 10.93 8.28 -4.94
CA PRO A 11 12.36 8.51 -5.14
C PRO A 11 12.70 9.59 -6.18
N CYS A 12 11.84 9.78 -7.19
CA CYS A 12 12.01 10.78 -8.25
C CYS A 12 11.90 12.23 -7.73
N GLN A 13 11.20 12.46 -6.61
CA GLN A 13 11.07 13.79 -5.98
C GLN A 13 12.43 14.37 -5.59
N LYS A 14 13.40 13.53 -5.21
CA LYS A 14 14.78 13.96 -4.93
C LYS A 14 15.46 14.62 -6.12
N ILE A 15 14.97 14.37 -7.33
CA ILE A 15 15.54 14.88 -8.59
C ILE A 15 14.82 16.14 -9.04
N HIS A 16 13.49 16.16 -9.00
CA HIS A 16 12.70 17.22 -9.62
C HIS A 16 12.13 18.24 -8.64
N ASP A 17 11.89 17.88 -7.37
CA ASP A 17 11.41 18.83 -6.37
C ASP A 17 12.51 19.81 -5.96
N ARG A 18 12.11 21.03 -5.61
CA ARG A 18 13.02 22.09 -5.20
C ARG A 18 12.53 22.74 -3.93
N TRP A 19 13.46 23.23 -3.15
CA TRP A 19 13.17 24.08 -2.01
C TRP A 19 14.07 25.30 -1.97
N ARG A 20 13.57 26.39 -1.39
CA ARG A 20 14.28 27.63 -1.15
C ARG A 20 14.04 28.11 0.27
N CYS A 21 15.10 28.45 0.98
CA CYS A 21 14.99 29.05 2.32
C CYS A 21 14.50 30.50 2.24
N ARG A 22 13.39 30.81 2.90
CA ARG A 22 12.82 32.16 2.91
C ARG A 22 13.70 33.21 3.60
N ASN A 23 14.69 32.80 4.43
CA ASN A 23 15.53 33.73 5.19
C ASN A 23 16.86 34.03 4.50
N CYS A 24 17.54 33.08 3.88
CA CYS A 24 18.86 33.25 3.28
C CYS A 24 18.93 32.86 1.81
N GLU A 25 17.80 32.56 1.20
CA GLU A 25 17.66 32.20 -0.22
C GLU A 25 18.49 30.98 -0.67
N ALA A 26 18.99 30.19 0.29
CA ALA A 26 19.64 28.94 -0.05
C ALA A 26 18.63 27.98 -0.71
N GLU A 27 19.06 27.33 -1.76
CA GLU A 27 18.22 26.41 -2.56
C GLU A 27 18.78 24.99 -2.51
N GLY A 28 17.90 24.00 -2.78
CA GLY A 28 18.27 22.60 -2.93
C GLY A 28 17.21 21.81 -3.67
N ARG A 29 17.50 20.52 -3.87
CA ARG A 29 16.58 19.56 -4.52
C ARG A 29 16.03 18.57 -3.50
N GLY A 30 14.89 17.98 -3.81
CA GLY A 30 14.16 17.06 -2.96
C GLY A 30 13.50 17.76 -1.77
N HIS A 31 13.30 17.02 -0.69
CA HIS A 31 12.72 17.58 0.53
C HIS A 31 13.67 18.57 1.21
N PRO A 32 13.13 19.67 1.79
CA PRO A 32 13.96 20.59 2.55
C PRO A 32 14.53 19.90 3.79
N PRO A 33 15.74 20.28 4.23
CA PRO A 33 16.29 19.79 5.50
C PRO A 33 15.48 20.33 6.69
N GLU A 34 15.54 19.68 7.85
CA GLU A 34 14.89 20.17 9.07
C GLU A 34 15.29 21.61 9.42
N LEU A 35 16.58 21.93 9.24
CA LEU A 35 17.12 23.27 9.44
C LEU A 35 18.02 23.66 8.28
N CYS A 36 17.84 24.87 7.78
CA CYS A 36 18.74 25.50 6.83
C CYS A 36 20.09 25.83 7.49
N LYS A 37 21.15 25.96 6.67
CA LYS A 37 22.46 26.45 7.13
C LYS A 37 22.45 27.80 7.88
N CYS A 38 21.39 28.59 7.72
CA CYS A 38 21.16 29.81 8.49
C CYS A 38 20.42 29.60 9.82
N GLY A 39 20.13 28.35 10.23
CA GLY A 39 19.44 28.00 11.46
C GLY A 39 17.92 28.20 11.43
N LYS A 40 17.31 28.50 10.28
CA LYS A 40 15.85 28.64 10.13
C LYS A 40 15.24 27.44 9.42
N ALA A 41 13.98 27.11 9.75
CA ALA A 41 13.21 26.02 9.18
C ALA A 41 12.06 26.50 8.25
N GLN A 42 12.20 27.69 7.68
CA GLN A 42 11.18 28.29 6.82
C GLN A 42 11.60 28.12 5.36
N PHE A 43 10.93 27.21 4.67
CA PHE A 43 11.21 26.87 3.29
C PHE A 43 9.98 27.17 2.42
N GLU A 44 10.26 27.52 1.18
CA GLU A 44 9.32 27.51 0.08
C GLU A 44 9.66 26.29 -0.76
N THR A 45 8.65 25.46 -1.06
CA THR A 45 8.82 24.22 -1.81
C THR A 45 8.10 24.34 -3.14
N GLU A 46 8.74 23.87 -4.19
CA GLU A 46 8.18 23.73 -5.52
C GLU A 46 8.21 22.25 -5.90
N THR A 47 7.03 21.65 -5.95
CA THR A 47 6.82 20.26 -6.39
C THR A 47 6.62 20.23 -7.89
N TRP A 48 7.36 19.40 -8.57
CA TRP A 48 7.21 19.13 -9.99
C TRP A 48 6.77 17.69 -10.19
N LEU A 49 5.89 17.45 -11.15
CA LEU A 49 5.41 16.10 -11.45
C LEU A 49 6.08 15.56 -12.70
N CYS A 50 6.77 14.45 -12.55
CA CYS A 50 7.33 13.70 -13.66
C CYS A 50 6.39 12.54 -14.05
N GLU A 51 6.76 11.81 -15.09
CA GLU A 51 5.98 10.63 -15.53
C GLU A 51 5.88 9.57 -14.44
N ASP A 52 6.95 9.32 -13.68
CA ASP A 52 6.93 8.33 -12.57
C ASP A 52 5.92 8.71 -11.50
N CYS A 53 5.79 10.01 -11.16
CA CYS A 53 4.76 10.48 -10.22
C CYS A 53 3.36 10.17 -10.73
N LEU A 54 3.08 10.44 -12.00
CA LEU A 54 1.77 10.18 -12.60
C LEU A 54 1.48 8.69 -12.74
N GLN A 55 2.49 7.86 -13.00
CA GLN A 55 2.33 6.41 -13.02
C GLN A 55 2.05 5.86 -11.62
N ALA A 56 2.68 6.41 -10.57
CA ALA A 56 2.36 6.05 -9.19
C ALA A 56 0.90 6.36 -8.86
N ALA A 57 0.43 7.58 -9.14
CA ALA A 57 -0.98 7.95 -8.93
C ALA A 57 -1.96 7.06 -9.74
N LYS A 58 -1.59 6.70 -10.97
CA LYS A 58 -2.37 5.77 -11.78
C LYS A 58 -2.44 4.39 -11.14
N HIS A 59 -1.33 3.91 -10.58
CA HIS A 59 -1.29 2.61 -9.89
C HIS A 59 -2.18 2.60 -8.65
N GLU A 60 -2.15 3.69 -7.85
CA GLU A 60 -3.04 3.84 -6.70
C GLU A 60 -4.52 3.87 -7.12
N ALA A 61 -4.85 4.59 -8.20
CA ALA A 61 -6.20 4.59 -8.74
C ALA A 61 -6.67 3.19 -9.19
N GLN A 62 -5.77 2.39 -9.78
CA GLN A 62 -6.08 1.01 -10.14
C GLN A 62 -6.33 0.13 -8.91
N LYS A 63 -5.52 0.24 -7.86
CA LYS A 63 -5.75 -0.48 -6.59
C LYS A 63 -7.09 -0.09 -5.97
N LEU A 64 -7.44 1.20 -5.96
CA LEU A 64 -8.73 1.68 -5.50
C LEU A 64 -9.89 1.05 -6.27
N LEU A 65 -9.84 1.06 -7.61
CA LEU A 65 -10.87 0.46 -8.46
C LEU A 65 -11.03 -1.04 -8.18
N ASP A 66 -9.92 -1.76 -8.05
CA ASP A 66 -9.94 -3.19 -7.71
C ASP A 66 -10.61 -3.47 -6.36
N ILE A 67 -10.38 -2.61 -5.35
CA ILE A 67 -11.03 -2.75 -4.05
C ILE A 67 -12.53 -2.46 -4.16
N LEU A 68 -12.92 -1.37 -4.84
CA LEU A 68 -14.32 -0.99 -5.01
C LEU A 68 -15.12 -2.07 -5.76
N ILE A 69 -14.54 -2.67 -6.78
CA ILE A 69 -15.17 -3.74 -7.55
C ILE A 69 -15.22 -5.06 -6.77
N GLN A 70 -14.08 -5.52 -6.26
CA GLN A 70 -13.97 -6.86 -5.71
C GLN A 70 -14.53 -7.00 -4.30
N ASP A 71 -14.36 -5.97 -3.46
CA ASP A 71 -14.71 -6.06 -2.04
C ASP A 71 -16.06 -5.37 -1.75
N PHE A 72 -16.38 -4.28 -2.44
CA PHE A 72 -17.65 -3.56 -2.28
C PHE A 72 -18.69 -3.94 -3.33
N GLY A 73 -18.34 -4.69 -4.38
CA GLY A 73 -19.25 -5.13 -5.40
C GLY A 73 -19.84 -3.99 -6.24
N ILE A 74 -19.10 -2.89 -6.39
CA ILE A 74 -19.52 -1.79 -7.25
C ILE A 74 -19.26 -2.20 -8.69
N GLU A 75 -20.32 -2.19 -9.50
CA GLU A 75 -20.22 -2.50 -10.93
C GLU A 75 -19.31 -1.49 -11.65
N PRO A 76 -18.43 -1.93 -12.57
CA PRO A 76 -17.52 -1.03 -13.28
C PRO A 76 -18.20 0.15 -13.98
N GLU A 77 -19.43 -0.02 -14.46
CA GLU A 77 -20.23 1.02 -15.11
C GLU A 77 -20.61 2.16 -14.15
N ASN A 78 -20.57 1.91 -12.86
CA ASN A 78 -20.83 2.89 -11.81
C ASN A 78 -19.54 3.55 -11.28
N LEU A 79 -18.40 3.28 -11.89
CA LEU A 79 -17.10 3.86 -11.55
C LEU A 79 -16.61 4.74 -12.71
N LEU A 80 -16.53 6.04 -12.46
CA LEU A 80 -15.99 6.99 -13.41
C LEU A 80 -14.62 7.47 -12.94
N THR A 81 -13.60 7.23 -13.74
CA THR A 81 -12.23 7.65 -13.44
C THR A 81 -11.80 8.73 -14.41
N ASN A 82 -11.37 9.86 -13.87
CA ASN A 82 -10.89 11.00 -14.65
C ASN A 82 -9.48 11.38 -14.22
N PHE A 83 -8.62 11.67 -15.18
CA PHE A 83 -7.37 12.37 -14.90
C PHE A 83 -7.69 13.83 -14.55
N SER A 84 -7.11 14.35 -13.46
CA SER A 84 -7.38 15.72 -12.98
C SER A 84 -6.86 16.81 -13.93
N GLY A 85 -6.05 16.44 -14.91
CA GLY A 85 -5.39 17.36 -15.83
C GLY A 85 -4.08 17.95 -15.29
N HIS A 86 -3.72 17.64 -14.03
CA HIS A 86 -2.51 18.13 -13.39
C HIS A 86 -1.78 17.06 -12.59
N ARG A 87 -2.31 16.62 -11.44
CA ARG A 87 -1.55 15.85 -10.43
C ARG A 87 -1.96 14.41 -10.25
N GLY A 88 -3.14 14.02 -10.68
CA GLY A 88 -3.63 12.70 -10.30
C GLY A 88 -4.95 12.32 -10.91
N TYR A 89 -5.72 11.53 -10.18
CA TYR A 89 -6.95 10.94 -10.65
C TYR A 89 -8.09 11.16 -9.65
N HIS A 90 -9.28 11.40 -10.20
CA HIS A 90 -10.54 11.40 -9.47
C HIS A 90 -11.32 10.14 -9.81
N VAL A 91 -11.76 9.41 -8.80
CA VAL A 91 -12.62 8.23 -8.95
C VAL A 91 -13.98 8.52 -8.32
N HIS A 92 -15.03 8.48 -9.11
CA HIS A 92 -16.41 8.71 -8.71
C HIS A 92 -17.18 7.40 -8.70
N ALA A 93 -17.71 7.01 -7.55
CA ALA A 93 -18.68 5.92 -7.45
C ALA A 93 -20.10 6.50 -7.52
N THR A 94 -20.87 6.09 -8.54
CA THR A 94 -22.16 6.68 -8.88
C THR A 94 -23.36 5.78 -8.62
N SER A 95 -23.13 4.58 -8.04
CA SER A 95 -24.24 3.67 -7.72
C SER A 95 -25.18 4.27 -6.67
N GLU A 96 -26.46 3.95 -6.75
CA GLU A 96 -27.47 4.44 -5.80
C GLU A 96 -27.14 4.05 -4.36
N SER A 97 -26.55 2.85 -4.15
CA SER A 97 -26.17 2.36 -2.83
C SER A 97 -25.13 3.22 -2.12
N VAL A 98 -24.28 3.95 -2.86
CA VAL A 98 -23.24 4.80 -2.26
C VAL A 98 -23.65 6.27 -2.17
N LYS A 99 -24.60 6.73 -2.96
CA LYS A 99 -25.08 8.13 -2.94
C LYS A 99 -25.70 8.52 -1.61
N GLU A 100 -26.42 7.60 -0.97
CA GLU A 100 -27.11 7.82 0.29
C GLU A 100 -26.23 7.68 1.53
N LEU A 101 -24.95 7.30 1.36
CA LEU A 101 -24.03 7.11 2.48
C LEU A 101 -23.71 8.43 3.19
N GLY A 102 -23.91 8.43 4.49
CA GLY A 102 -23.50 9.55 5.34
C GLY A 102 -21.97 9.63 5.49
N GLN A 103 -21.51 10.74 6.04
CA GLN A 103 -20.07 11.01 6.21
C GLN A 103 -19.30 9.90 6.96
N ASN A 104 -19.90 9.33 8.02
CA ASN A 104 -19.24 8.28 8.80
C ASN A 104 -19.05 7.01 7.97
N SER A 105 -20.07 6.58 7.22
CA SER A 105 -19.97 5.39 6.36
C SER A 105 -18.94 5.59 5.24
N ARG A 106 -18.86 6.79 4.67
CA ARG A 106 -17.82 7.12 3.68
C ARG A 106 -16.42 7.03 4.28
N ARG A 107 -16.24 7.50 5.53
CA ARG A 107 -14.96 7.38 6.26
C ARG A 107 -14.59 5.92 6.49
N GLU A 108 -15.53 5.07 6.91
CA GLU A 108 -15.28 3.64 7.10
C GLU A 108 -14.83 2.95 5.80
N ILE A 109 -15.38 3.36 4.65
CA ILE A 109 -14.93 2.87 3.34
C ILE A 109 -13.47 3.27 3.08
N VAL A 110 -13.12 4.53 3.38
CA VAL A 110 -11.74 5.02 3.23
C VAL A 110 -10.79 4.26 4.14
N ASP A 111 -11.13 4.13 5.42
CA ASP A 111 -10.33 3.38 6.40
C ASP A 111 -10.12 1.93 5.93
N TYR A 112 -11.15 1.32 5.34
CA TYR A 112 -11.03 -0.01 4.75
C TYR A 112 -10.06 -0.03 3.56
N ILE A 113 -10.18 0.92 2.63
CA ILE A 113 -9.36 0.98 1.42
C ILE A 113 -7.88 1.24 1.77
N MET A 114 -7.64 2.12 2.72
CA MET A 114 -6.30 2.47 3.21
C MET A 114 -5.72 1.43 4.18
N ALA A 115 -6.45 0.34 4.47
CA ALA A 115 -6.08 -0.64 5.47
C ALA A 115 -5.81 -0.04 6.88
N THR A 116 -6.50 1.04 7.23
CA THR A 116 -6.31 1.74 8.49
C THR A 116 -6.60 0.81 9.68
N GLY A 117 -5.59 0.58 10.53
CA GLY A 117 -5.71 -0.32 11.69
C GLY A 117 -5.82 -1.81 11.33
N LEU A 118 -5.48 -2.19 10.10
CA LEU A 118 -5.48 -3.59 9.70
C LEU A 118 -4.35 -4.36 10.40
N GLU A 119 -4.71 -5.37 11.16
CA GLU A 119 -3.76 -6.26 11.81
C GLU A 119 -3.78 -7.65 11.15
N PRO A 120 -2.66 -8.15 10.62
CA PRO A 120 -2.59 -9.45 9.94
C PRO A 120 -3.07 -10.61 10.80
N GLU A 121 -2.89 -10.52 12.09
CA GLU A 121 -3.35 -11.54 13.05
C GLU A 121 -4.86 -11.77 12.97
N PHE A 122 -5.67 -10.72 12.77
CA PHE A 122 -7.12 -10.82 12.61
C PHE A 122 -7.53 -11.35 11.24
N GLN A 123 -6.64 -11.29 10.26
CA GLN A 123 -6.86 -11.83 8.92
C GLN A 123 -6.56 -13.34 8.80
N GLY A 124 -6.36 -14.01 9.91
CA GLY A 124 -6.18 -15.47 9.95
C GLY A 124 -4.71 -15.94 10.06
N PHE A 125 -3.78 -15.02 10.30
CA PHE A 125 -2.35 -15.33 10.46
C PHE A 125 -1.90 -15.46 11.92
N SER A 126 -2.84 -15.50 12.87
CA SER A 126 -2.51 -15.72 14.28
C SER A 126 -1.91 -17.11 14.51
N PRO A 127 -0.77 -17.21 15.22
CA PRO A 127 -0.18 -18.49 15.59
C PRO A 127 -1.09 -19.34 16.49
N GLN A 128 -1.97 -18.69 17.24
CA GLN A 128 -2.79 -19.31 18.28
C GLN A 128 -4.17 -19.75 17.77
N LYS A 129 -4.65 -19.21 16.66
CA LYS A 129 -5.96 -19.57 16.11
C LYS A 129 -5.90 -20.89 15.35
N ARG A 130 -6.63 -21.90 15.88
CA ARG A 130 -6.97 -23.11 15.16
C ARG A 130 -8.15 -22.78 14.23
N GLY A 131 -7.90 -22.46 12.98
CA GLY A 131 -8.95 -22.16 12.01
C GLY A 131 -8.43 -22.32 10.59
N ALA A 132 -9.34 -22.35 9.62
CA ALA A 132 -8.98 -22.35 8.22
C ALA A 132 -8.20 -21.08 7.89
N ARG A 133 -7.05 -21.24 7.25
CA ARG A 133 -6.26 -20.13 6.74
C ARG A 133 -7.01 -19.46 5.59
N PRO A 134 -6.88 -18.15 5.43
CA PRO A 134 -7.47 -17.49 4.27
C PRO A 134 -6.89 -18.09 2.98
N SER A 135 -7.69 -18.06 1.92
CA SER A 135 -7.26 -18.45 0.57
C SER A 135 -7.01 -17.21 -0.27
N VAL A 136 -6.15 -17.30 -1.26
CA VAL A 136 -5.95 -16.23 -2.27
C VAL A 136 -7.24 -15.90 -3.04
N THR A 137 -8.22 -16.81 -3.03
CA THR A 137 -9.53 -16.61 -3.68
C THR A 137 -10.59 -16.02 -2.76
N GLU A 138 -10.31 -15.84 -1.48
CA GLU A 138 -11.22 -15.15 -0.57
C GLU A 138 -11.35 -13.65 -0.93
N GLY A 139 -12.53 -13.08 -0.71
CA GLY A 139 -12.78 -11.64 -0.78
C GLY A 139 -12.23 -10.89 0.45
N GLY A 140 -12.21 -9.59 0.33
CA GLY A 140 -11.82 -8.70 1.42
C GLY A 140 -10.36 -8.85 1.86
N TRP A 141 -10.02 -8.22 2.97
CA TRP A 141 -8.63 -8.19 3.47
C TRP A 141 -8.05 -9.56 3.82
N ARG A 142 -8.87 -10.56 4.12
CA ARG A 142 -8.37 -11.93 4.33
C ARG A 142 -7.70 -12.49 3.09
N GLY A 143 -8.37 -12.42 1.94
CA GLY A 143 -7.81 -12.86 0.67
C GLY A 143 -6.72 -11.94 0.15
N ARG A 144 -6.88 -10.60 0.33
CA ARG A 144 -5.85 -9.61 -0.04
C ARG A 144 -4.55 -9.86 0.71
N THR A 145 -4.61 -10.13 2.00
CA THR A 145 -3.41 -10.46 2.79
C THR A 145 -2.71 -11.72 2.29
N MET A 146 -3.48 -12.72 1.86
CA MET A 146 -2.89 -13.92 1.25
C MET A 146 -2.24 -13.64 -0.10
N ARG A 147 -2.90 -12.87 -0.96
CA ARG A 147 -2.34 -12.44 -2.26
C ARG A 147 -1.10 -11.59 -2.05
N ALA A 148 -1.16 -10.59 -1.16
CA ALA A 148 -0.02 -9.75 -0.82
C ALA A 148 1.20 -10.57 -0.41
N LEU A 149 1.01 -11.54 0.49
CA LEU A 149 2.09 -12.43 0.92
C LEU A 149 2.66 -13.26 -0.24
N TYR A 150 1.79 -13.78 -1.10
CA TYR A 150 2.21 -14.53 -2.27
C TYR A 150 3.00 -13.66 -3.25
N ASP A 151 2.46 -12.50 -3.61
CA ASP A 151 3.06 -11.57 -4.57
C ASP A 151 4.42 -11.08 -4.07
N TYR A 152 4.47 -10.63 -2.82
CA TYR A 152 5.71 -10.21 -2.19
C TYR A 152 6.77 -11.30 -2.21
N LEU A 153 6.46 -12.49 -1.69
CA LEU A 153 7.42 -13.59 -1.67
C LEU A 153 7.79 -14.08 -3.06
N SER A 154 6.91 -13.99 -4.07
CA SER A 154 7.21 -14.42 -5.43
C SER A 154 8.15 -13.46 -6.15
N GLN A 155 7.98 -12.15 -5.94
CA GLN A 155 8.66 -11.09 -6.68
C GLN A 155 9.89 -10.52 -5.96
N ALA A 156 9.86 -10.44 -4.62
CA ALA A 156 10.95 -9.88 -3.85
C ALA A 156 12.28 -10.59 -4.12
N PRO A 157 13.33 -9.84 -4.51
CA PRO A 157 14.67 -10.38 -4.61
C PRO A 157 15.21 -10.78 -3.22
N GLU A 158 16.23 -11.61 -3.18
CA GLU A 158 16.77 -12.10 -1.91
C GLU A 158 17.30 -10.97 -1.01
N GLU A 159 17.87 -9.92 -1.61
CA GLU A 159 18.41 -8.76 -0.90
C GLU A 159 17.31 -8.00 -0.16
N GLU A 160 16.11 -7.91 -0.73
CA GLU A 160 14.96 -7.26 -0.12
C GLU A 160 14.46 -8.06 1.08
N ILE A 161 14.32 -9.38 0.94
CA ILE A 161 13.93 -10.27 2.05
C ILE A 161 14.96 -10.18 3.20
N LYS A 162 16.26 -10.14 2.87
CA LYS A 162 17.33 -9.94 3.85
C LYS A 162 17.27 -8.55 4.51
N GLY A 163 16.83 -7.54 3.77
CA GLY A 163 16.62 -6.16 4.25
C GLY A 163 15.57 -6.00 5.34
N LEU A 164 14.64 -6.96 5.49
CA LEU A 164 13.60 -6.96 6.52
C LEU A 164 14.11 -7.05 7.98
N LYS A 165 15.43 -7.06 8.18
CA LYS A 165 16.06 -7.16 9.52
C LYS A 165 15.55 -8.37 10.32
N LEU A 166 15.36 -9.50 9.64
CA LEU A 166 15.12 -10.80 10.26
C LEU A 166 16.45 -11.39 10.75
N SER A 167 16.36 -12.47 11.56
CA SER A 167 17.59 -13.23 11.89
C SER A 167 18.12 -13.95 10.64
N ASP A 168 19.44 -14.20 10.60
CA ASP A 168 20.06 -14.93 9.48
C ASP A 168 19.42 -16.30 9.27
N SER A 169 19.11 -17.01 10.36
CA SER A 169 18.44 -18.30 10.32
C SER A 169 17.02 -18.20 9.76
N ALA A 170 16.28 -17.12 10.04
CA ALA A 170 14.95 -16.89 9.50
C ALA A 170 15.02 -16.58 8.00
N ASN A 171 15.96 -15.73 7.56
CA ASN A 171 16.20 -15.44 6.15
C ASN A 171 16.54 -16.72 5.36
N GLU A 172 17.49 -17.50 5.83
CA GLU A 172 17.88 -18.75 5.19
C GLU A 172 16.71 -19.75 5.12
N ASN A 173 15.93 -19.85 6.20
CA ASN A 173 14.76 -20.73 6.26
C ASN A 173 13.68 -20.31 5.26
N ILE A 174 13.39 -19.01 5.13
CA ILE A 174 12.42 -18.48 4.18
C ILE A 174 12.91 -18.73 2.74
N LEU A 175 14.15 -18.35 2.43
CA LEU A 175 14.70 -18.49 1.09
C LEU A 175 14.79 -19.95 0.64
N SER A 176 15.28 -20.84 1.51
CA SER A 176 15.38 -22.27 1.20
C SER A 176 14.02 -22.96 1.02
N LYS A 177 12.95 -22.44 1.64
CA LYS A 177 11.59 -22.99 1.56
C LYS A 177 10.65 -22.17 0.69
N LYS A 178 11.12 -21.10 0.03
CA LYS A 178 10.31 -20.16 -0.76
C LYS A 178 9.34 -20.89 -1.72
N SER A 179 9.84 -21.82 -2.51
CA SER A 179 9.00 -22.59 -3.45
C SER A 179 7.91 -23.42 -2.77
N LYS A 180 8.20 -23.99 -1.60
CA LYS A 180 7.23 -24.76 -0.81
C LYS A 180 6.17 -23.84 -0.21
N ILE A 181 6.56 -22.69 0.31
CA ILE A 181 5.66 -21.67 0.87
C ILE A 181 4.70 -21.18 -0.22
N LEU A 182 5.21 -20.78 -1.38
CA LEU A 182 4.42 -20.30 -2.51
C LEU A 182 3.40 -21.36 -2.97
N LYS A 183 3.81 -22.63 -3.04
CA LYS A 183 2.89 -23.71 -3.39
C LYS A 183 1.73 -23.84 -2.41
N ILE A 184 2.02 -23.76 -1.09
CA ILE A 184 1.00 -23.85 -0.04
C ILE A 184 0.04 -22.67 -0.12
N LEU A 185 0.54 -21.45 -0.36
CA LEU A 185 -0.29 -20.22 -0.45
C LEU A 185 -1.30 -20.29 -1.59
N MET A 186 -0.99 -21.01 -2.67
CA MET A 186 -1.88 -21.21 -3.83
C MET A 186 -2.90 -22.34 -3.64
N GLU A 187 -2.82 -23.11 -2.57
CA GLU A 187 -3.82 -24.15 -2.28
C GLU A 187 -5.18 -23.53 -1.97
N ARG A 188 -6.27 -24.19 -2.42
CA ARG A 188 -7.65 -23.75 -2.11
C ARG A 188 -7.93 -23.69 -0.61
N HIS A 189 -7.30 -24.58 0.15
CA HIS A 189 -7.34 -24.64 1.61
C HIS A 189 -5.89 -24.67 2.12
N PRO A 190 -5.25 -23.52 2.24
CA PRO A 190 -3.83 -23.46 2.56
C PRO A 190 -3.52 -24.16 3.88
N SER A 191 -2.50 -24.98 3.87
CA SER A 191 -1.94 -25.55 5.06
C SER A 191 -1.31 -24.48 5.94
N ASN A 192 -1.03 -24.80 7.20
CA ASN A 192 -0.38 -23.87 8.09
C ASN A 192 1.08 -23.60 7.64
N ILE A 193 1.39 -22.36 7.25
CA ILE A 193 2.74 -21.93 6.87
C ILE A 193 3.61 -21.53 8.07
N ILE A 194 3.03 -21.34 9.25
CA ILE A 194 3.74 -20.92 10.47
C ILE A 194 4.93 -21.82 10.80
N PRO A 195 4.85 -23.17 10.65
CA PRO A 195 6.04 -24.02 10.85
C PRO A 195 7.17 -23.78 9.86
N LEU A 196 6.87 -23.08 8.74
CA LEU A 196 7.87 -22.76 7.70
C LEU A 196 8.42 -21.34 7.84
N ILE A 197 7.67 -20.45 8.45
CA ILE A 197 8.06 -19.05 8.70
C ILE A 197 7.77 -18.75 10.17
N GLU A 198 8.77 -18.30 10.91
CA GLU A 198 8.58 -17.89 12.31
C GLU A 198 7.52 -16.77 12.42
N PRO A 199 6.65 -16.78 13.45
CA PRO A 199 5.56 -15.81 13.57
C PRO A 199 5.99 -14.35 13.50
N LYS A 200 7.12 -13.98 14.13
CA LYS A 200 7.67 -12.61 14.08
C LYS A 200 8.16 -12.22 12.69
N SER A 201 8.72 -13.17 11.96
CA SER A 201 9.16 -12.96 10.58
C SER A 201 7.98 -12.83 9.64
N LEU A 202 6.95 -13.66 9.84
CA LEU A 202 5.71 -13.61 9.08
C LEU A 202 4.99 -12.26 9.28
N ASP A 203 4.91 -11.75 10.50
CA ASP A 203 4.30 -10.45 10.80
C ASP A 203 5.01 -9.30 10.05
N LYS A 204 6.35 -9.29 10.05
CA LYS A 204 7.12 -8.29 9.30
C LYS A 204 6.88 -8.35 7.79
N ILE A 205 6.92 -9.56 7.23
CA ILE A 205 6.67 -9.76 5.79
C ILE A 205 5.25 -9.32 5.44
N LEU A 206 4.27 -9.66 6.28
CA LEU A 206 2.88 -9.27 6.03
C LEU A 206 2.67 -7.77 6.11
N LYS A 207 3.30 -7.06 7.02
CA LYS A 207 3.22 -5.60 7.10
C LYS A 207 3.76 -4.95 5.84
N GLU A 208 4.95 -5.35 5.40
CA GLU A 208 5.54 -4.87 4.15
C GLU A 208 4.66 -5.19 2.93
N ALA A 209 4.21 -6.44 2.84
CA ALA A 209 3.36 -6.87 1.73
C ALA A 209 2.00 -6.15 1.69
N LEU A 210 1.42 -5.80 2.84
CA LEU A 210 0.12 -5.12 2.92
C LEU A 210 0.21 -3.65 2.50
N GLU A 211 1.32 -2.97 2.74
CA GLU A 211 1.55 -1.61 2.26
C GLU A 211 1.46 -1.54 0.72
N LEU A 212 1.82 -2.62 0.03
CA LEU A 212 1.69 -2.71 -1.42
C LEU A 212 0.25 -2.93 -1.91
N GLN A 213 -0.68 -3.32 -1.06
CA GLN A 213 -2.07 -3.65 -1.42
C GLN A 213 -3.08 -2.57 -1.01
N ALA A 214 -2.78 -1.80 0.01
CA ALA A 214 -3.59 -0.65 0.40
C ALA A 214 -3.47 0.45 -0.67
N SER A 215 -4.55 1.20 -0.91
CA SER A 215 -4.50 2.38 -1.78
C SER A 215 -4.33 3.63 -0.95
N GLU A 216 -3.44 4.51 -1.36
CA GLU A 216 -3.28 5.84 -0.78
C GLU A 216 -4.31 6.79 -1.40
N ILE A 217 -5.16 7.36 -0.55
CA ILE A 217 -6.23 8.27 -0.94
C ILE A 217 -6.06 9.57 -0.18
N ASP A 218 -6.09 10.70 -0.88
CA ASP A 218 -5.90 12.01 -0.26
C ASP A 218 -7.18 12.53 0.37
N THR A 219 -8.29 12.46 -0.37
CA THR A 219 -9.55 13.06 0.05
C THR A 219 -10.75 12.28 -0.47
N VAL A 220 -11.82 12.25 0.33
CA VAL A 220 -13.14 11.76 -0.08
C VAL A 220 -14.17 12.85 0.16
N VAL A 221 -14.89 13.21 -0.87
CA VAL A 221 -15.94 14.23 -0.87
C VAL A 221 -17.33 13.60 -0.88
#